data_ed17fea8f0490182aedafd83cee26ba4
#
_entry.id   ed17fea8f0490182aedafd83cee26ba4
#
_cell.length_a   1.000
_cell.length_b   1.000
_cell.length_c   1.000
_cell.angle_alpha   90.00
_cell.angle_beta   90.00
_cell.angle_gamma   90.00
#
_symmetry.space_group_name_H-M   'P 1'
#
loop_
_entity.id
_entity.type
_entity.pdbx_description
1 polymer ?
#
loop_
_entity_poly.entity_id
_entity_poly.type
_entity_poly.pdbx_seq_one_letter_code
_entity_poly.pdbx_strand_id
1 'polypeptide(L)'
;NVIKKHKPELDMERVYLNAHTHGIEPHRHIDDGDYTIIYYPRLDWKTEWGGGTFVNDKFVEYKGNRLIIFTASMPHQAQAVSRQCYELRTCVVFKTNVKKD
;
A
#
# COMPACT_ATOMS: atom_id res chain seq x y z
N ASN A 1 -8.49 -9.27 -13.64
CA ASN A 1 -8.55 -8.33 -12.53
C ASN A 1 -7.90 -6.99 -12.94
N VAL A 2 -8.14 -5.96 -12.15
CA VAL A 2 -7.73 -4.59 -12.49
C VAL A 2 -6.20 -4.48 -12.68
N ILE A 3 -5.44 -5.15 -11.84
CA ILE A 3 -3.98 -5.07 -11.89
C ILE A 3 -3.43 -5.71 -13.16
N LYS A 4 -3.90 -6.90 -13.51
CA LYS A 4 -3.49 -7.57 -14.74
C LYS A 4 -3.95 -6.84 -15.99
N LYS A 5 -5.07 -6.12 -15.91
CA LYS A 5 -5.55 -5.31 -17.00
C LYS A 5 -4.62 -4.13 -17.31
N HIS A 6 -4.07 -3.49 -16.25
CA HIS A 6 -3.16 -2.35 -16.38
C HIS A 6 -1.69 -2.77 -16.53
N LYS A 7 -1.32 -3.90 -15.99
CA LYS A 7 0.04 -4.44 -16.03
C LYS A 7 0.01 -5.92 -16.40
N PRO A 8 -0.37 -6.26 -17.64
CA PRO A 8 -0.52 -7.67 -18.03
C PRO A 8 0.77 -8.48 -17.95
N GLU A 9 1.94 -7.82 -17.95
CA GLU A 9 3.24 -8.48 -17.86
C GLU A 9 3.62 -8.86 -16.43
N LEU A 10 2.80 -8.55 -15.43
CA LEU A 10 3.10 -8.88 -14.03
C LEU A 10 2.41 -10.15 -13.61
N ASP A 11 3.16 -11.01 -12.90
CA ASP A 11 2.62 -12.17 -12.21
C ASP A 11 2.41 -11.84 -10.74
N MET A 12 1.25 -12.21 -10.22
CA MET A 12 0.95 -12.05 -8.80
C MET A 12 1.58 -13.17 -8.00
N GLU A 13 2.52 -12.82 -7.12
CA GLU A 13 3.15 -13.77 -6.24
C GLU A 13 2.35 -13.95 -4.97
N ARG A 14 1.88 -12.84 -4.39
CA ARG A 14 1.18 -12.87 -3.11
C ARG A 14 0.25 -11.67 -2.97
N VAL A 15 -0.91 -11.90 -2.36
CA VAL A 15 -1.87 -10.85 -2.03
C VAL A 15 -2.22 -11.00 -0.55
N TYR A 16 -2.18 -9.91 0.19
CA TYR A 16 -2.55 -9.94 1.60
C TYR A 16 -3.19 -8.62 2.05
N LEU A 17 -3.93 -8.71 3.14
CA LEU A 17 -4.53 -7.55 3.78
C LEU A 17 -3.58 -7.07 4.88
N ASN A 18 -3.25 -5.79 4.85
CA ASN A 18 -2.47 -5.15 5.89
C ASN A 18 -3.36 -4.20 6.68
N ALA A 19 -3.29 -4.27 8.00
CA ALA A 19 -4.19 -3.50 8.85
C ALA A 19 -3.50 -3.04 10.12
N HIS A 20 -3.75 -1.79 10.53
CA HIS A 20 -3.30 -1.29 11.83
C HIS A 20 -4.19 -0.15 12.32
N THR A 21 -4.14 0.09 13.63
CA THR A 21 -4.86 1.17 14.31
C THR A 21 -3.87 2.23 14.78
N HIS A 22 -4.41 3.30 15.39
CA HIS A 22 -3.53 4.30 16.03
C HIS A 22 -2.69 3.64 17.15
N GLY A 23 -1.57 4.23 17.44
CA GLY A 23 -0.64 3.69 18.44
C GLY A 23 0.37 2.69 17.89
N ILE A 24 0.26 2.32 16.63
CA ILE A 24 1.23 1.47 15.96
C ILE A 24 2.22 2.35 15.21
N GLU A 25 3.51 2.06 15.37
CA GLU A 25 4.61 2.74 14.67
C GLU A 25 5.05 1.89 13.48
N PRO A 26 4.62 2.24 12.27
CA PRO A 26 5.07 1.49 11.09
C PRO A 26 6.56 1.70 10.82
N HIS A 27 7.20 0.68 10.27
CA HIS A 27 8.63 0.71 9.98
C HIS A 27 8.89 0.89 8.49
N ARG A 28 9.98 1.60 8.20
CA ARG A 28 10.47 1.72 6.82
C ARG A 28 11.07 0.38 6.41
N HIS A 29 10.72 -0.08 5.21
CA HIS A 29 11.19 -1.38 4.72
C HIS A 29 11.20 -1.43 3.20
N ILE A 30 11.79 -2.49 2.66
CA ILE A 30 11.70 -2.84 1.25
C ILE A 30 11.01 -4.18 1.15
N ASP A 31 10.50 -4.50 -0.03
CA ASP A 31 9.80 -5.74 -0.30
C ASP A 31 10.61 -6.64 -1.23
N ASP A 32 10.30 -7.94 -1.18
CA ASP A 32 10.76 -8.89 -2.18
C ASP A 32 9.94 -8.73 -3.45
N GLY A 33 10.45 -9.26 -4.57
CA GLY A 33 9.78 -9.20 -5.84
C GLY A 33 10.18 -7.97 -6.65
N ASP A 34 9.47 -7.74 -7.75
CA ASP A 34 9.79 -6.65 -8.67
C ASP A 34 8.98 -5.38 -8.40
N TYR A 35 7.68 -5.54 -8.18
CA TYR A 35 6.79 -4.41 -7.91
C TYR A 35 5.90 -4.70 -6.72
N THR A 36 5.63 -3.65 -5.94
CA THR A 36 4.63 -3.67 -4.88
C THR A 36 3.46 -2.78 -5.32
N ILE A 37 2.25 -3.29 -5.14
CA ILE A 37 1.04 -2.56 -5.45
C ILE A 37 0.21 -2.49 -4.19
N ILE A 38 -0.22 -1.29 -3.81
CA ILE A 38 -1.05 -1.07 -2.63
C ILE A 38 -2.37 -0.46 -3.06
N TYR A 39 -3.46 -1.06 -2.59
CA TYR A 39 -4.80 -0.55 -2.84
C TYR A 39 -5.43 -0.12 -1.52
N TYR A 40 -6.03 1.05 -1.49
CA TYR A 40 -6.75 1.60 -0.34
C TYR A 40 -8.24 1.34 -0.51
N PRO A 41 -8.84 0.38 0.23
CA PRO A 41 -10.24 0.02 0.02
C PRO A 41 -11.24 0.92 0.74
N ARG A 42 -10.85 1.68 1.77
CA ARG A 42 -11.81 2.39 2.61
C ARG A 42 -12.23 3.73 2.02
N LEU A 43 -13.40 3.77 1.45
CA LEU A 43 -13.97 4.99 0.86
C LEU A 43 -14.35 6.04 1.90
N ASP A 44 -14.56 5.61 3.15
CA ASP A 44 -14.97 6.46 4.27
C ASP A 44 -13.79 7.02 5.06
N TRP A 45 -12.56 6.81 4.60
CA TRP A 45 -11.36 7.26 5.30
C TRP A 45 -11.22 8.79 5.21
N LYS A 46 -10.95 9.43 6.35
CA LYS A 46 -10.78 10.88 6.41
C LYS A 46 -9.30 11.26 6.31
N THR A 47 -9.02 12.31 5.55
CA THR A 47 -7.64 12.77 5.33
C THR A 47 -6.92 13.08 6.64
N GLU A 48 -7.61 13.70 7.60
CA GLU A 48 -7.02 14.07 8.89
C GLU A 48 -6.66 12.87 9.76
N TRP A 49 -7.09 11.67 9.40
CA TRP A 49 -6.72 10.45 10.12
C TRP A 49 -5.31 9.97 9.76
N GLY A 50 -4.69 10.53 8.73
CA GLY A 50 -3.38 10.07 8.26
C GLY A 50 -3.46 8.72 7.58
N GLY A 51 -2.45 7.88 7.80
CA GLY A 51 -2.47 6.51 7.29
C GLY A 51 -2.10 6.38 5.81
N GLY A 52 -1.51 7.40 5.22
CA GLY A 52 -1.00 7.31 3.86
C GLY A 52 0.26 6.45 3.79
N THR A 53 1.01 6.57 2.71
CA THR A 53 2.22 5.78 2.49
C THR A 53 3.34 6.68 2.02
N PHE A 54 4.50 6.58 2.68
CA PHE A 54 5.73 7.19 2.19
C PHE A 54 6.40 6.20 1.25
N VAL A 55 6.68 6.62 0.03
CA VAL A 55 7.41 5.83 -0.94
C VAL A 55 8.64 6.62 -1.32
N ASN A 56 9.81 6.19 -0.84
CA ASN A 56 11.05 6.93 -0.93
C ASN A 56 10.86 8.33 -0.31
N ASP A 57 11.00 9.41 -1.07
CA ASP A 57 10.82 10.79 -0.58
C ASP A 57 9.41 11.32 -0.80
N LYS A 58 8.54 10.53 -1.41
CA LYS A 58 7.21 11.00 -1.77
C LYS A 58 6.17 10.47 -0.81
N PHE A 59 5.17 11.29 -0.53
CA PHE A 59 4.05 10.90 0.31
C PHE A 59 2.79 10.74 -0.55
N VAL A 60 2.09 9.61 -0.34
CA VAL A 60 0.80 9.34 -0.98
C VAL A 60 -0.27 9.27 0.10
N GLU A 61 -1.20 10.20 0.03
CA GLU A 61 -2.30 10.27 0.97
C GLU A 61 -3.23 9.06 0.84
N TYR A 62 -3.76 8.57 1.97
CA TYR A 62 -4.78 7.53 1.95
C TYR A 62 -6.05 8.11 1.38
N LYS A 63 -6.48 7.59 0.26
CA LYS A 63 -7.75 7.95 -0.37
C LYS A 63 -8.38 6.67 -0.88
N GLY A 64 -9.62 6.42 -0.49
CA GLY A 64 -10.33 5.21 -0.89
C GLY A 64 -10.36 5.05 -2.40
N ASN A 65 -10.20 3.84 -2.85
CA ASN A 65 -10.14 3.45 -4.26
C ASN A 65 -8.87 3.92 -4.99
N ARG A 66 -7.82 4.26 -4.24
CA ARG A 66 -6.52 4.63 -4.82
C ARG A 66 -5.62 3.41 -4.91
N LEU A 67 -4.92 3.30 -6.03
CA LEU A 67 -3.92 2.27 -6.27
C LEU A 67 -2.55 2.92 -6.39
N ILE A 68 -1.55 2.37 -5.70
CA ILE A 68 -0.16 2.83 -5.76
C ILE A 68 0.69 1.69 -6.30
N ILE A 69 1.57 1.98 -7.26
CA ILE A 69 2.50 0.99 -7.83
C ILE A 69 3.90 1.55 -7.72
N PHE A 70 4.82 0.77 -7.17
CA PHE A 70 6.22 1.17 -7.08
C PHE A 70 7.14 -0.06 -7.10
N THR A 71 8.42 0.18 -7.39
CA THR A 71 9.44 -0.88 -7.38
C THR A 71 9.56 -1.43 -5.96
N ALA A 72 9.54 -2.75 -5.81
CA ALA A 72 9.55 -3.38 -4.49
C ALA A 72 10.81 -3.04 -3.68
N SER A 73 11.94 -2.81 -4.34
CA SER A 73 13.19 -2.43 -3.68
C SER A 73 13.19 -0.98 -3.18
N MET A 74 12.20 -0.17 -3.56
CA MET A 74 12.12 1.21 -3.11
C MET A 74 11.70 1.25 -1.64
N PRO A 75 12.46 1.94 -0.76
CA PRO A 75 12.08 2.03 0.65
C PRO A 75 10.72 2.70 0.81
N HIS A 76 9.87 2.12 1.62
CA HIS A 76 8.53 2.63 1.84
C HIS A 76 8.07 2.35 3.26
N GLN A 77 7.07 3.10 3.70
CA GLN A 77 6.58 3.02 5.07
C GLN A 77 5.15 3.55 5.13
N ALA A 78 4.28 2.85 5.82
CA ALA A 78 2.96 3.37 6.11
C ALA A 78 3.08 4.55 7.08
N GLN A 79 2.25 5.57 6.88
CA GLN A 79 2.13 6.65 7.85
C GLN A 79 1.30 6.17 9.04
N ALA A 80 1.69 6.57 10.25
CA ALA A 80 0.93 6.25 11.44
C ALA A 80 -0.48 6.85 11.36
N VAL A 81 -1.43 6.16 11.97
CA VAL A 81 -2.82 6.64 12.07
C VAL A 81 -2.91 7.59 13.24
N SER A 82 -3.63 8.70 13.05
CA SER A 82 -3.87 9.70 14.09
C SER A 82 -4.56 9.09 15.30
N ARG A 83 -4.21 9.59 16.49
CA ARG A 83 -4.87 9.18 17.75
C ARG A 83 -6.35 9.54 17.79
N GLN A 84 -6.79 10.45 16.94
CA GLN A 84 -8.19 10.82 16.83
C GLN A 84 -9.00 9.84 16.01
N CYS A 85 -8.33 8.90 15.33
CA CYS A 85 -8.97 7.89 14.52
C CYS A 85 -9.07 6.58 15.30
N TYR A 86 -10.28 6.09 15.48
CA TYR A 86 -10.55 4.80 16.13
C TYR A 86 -10.86 3.71 15.12
N GLU A 87 -10.69 4.01 13.83
CA GLU A 87 -10.96 3.07 12.75
C GLU A 87 -9.71 2.29 12.37
N LEU A 88 -9.91 1.10 11.85
CA LEU A 88 -8.82 0.25 11.38
C LEU A 88 -8.38 0.70 9.99
N ARG A 89 -7.10 1.09 9.86
CA ARG A 89 -6.52 1.36 8.54
C ARG A 89 -6.27 0.03 7.86
N THR A 90 -6.89 -0.18 6.72
CA THR A 90 -6.68 -1.40 5.92
C THR A 90 -6.16 -1.04 4.55
N CYS A 91 -5.31 -1.88 4.02
CA CYS A 91 -4.91 -1.82 2.62
C CYS A 91 -4.70 -3.23 2.09
N VAL A 92 -4.87 -3.40 0.79
CA VAL A 92 -4.60 -4.66 0.12
C VAL A 92 -3.27 -4.53 -0.59
N VAL A 93 -2.35 -5.44 -0.31
CA VAL A 93 -0.99 -5.40 -0.84
C VAL A 93 -0.79 -6.56 -1.81
N PHE A 94 -0.30 -6.23 -2.99
CA PHE A 94 -0.01 -7.22 -4.03
C PHE A 94 1.50 -7.24 -4.26
N LYS A 95 2.11 -8.40 -4.04
CA LYS A 95 3.51 -8.64 -4.36
C LYS A 95 3.56 -9.24 -5.76
N THR A 96 4.28 -8.62 -6.66
CA THR A 96 4.28 -9.03 -8.06
C THR A 96 5.70 -9.16 -8.61
N ASN A 97 5.84 -9.98 -9.63
CA ASN A 97 7.09 -10.13 -10.37
C ASN A 97 6.82 -9.90 -11.85
N VAL A 98 7.84 -9.39 -12.55
CA VAL A 98 7.77 -9.26 -13.99
C VAL A 98 7.71 -10.67 -14.59
N LYS A 99 6.76 -10.89 -15.50
CA LYS A 99 6.61 -12.18 -16.15
C LYS A 99 7.83 -12.45 -17.02
N LYS A 100 8.44 -13.63 -16.83
CA LYS A 100 9.59 -14.08 -17.61
C LYS A 100 9.13 -15.03 -18.69
N ASP A 101 9.61 -14.82 -19.89
CA ASP A 101 9.36 -15.71 -21.03
C ASP A 101 10.26 -16.94 -20.98
#